data_1075f7da5030d451b0d76c476ad29085
#
_entry.id   1075f7da5030d451b0d76c476ad29085
#
_cell.length_a   1.000
_cell.length_b   1.000
_cell.length_c   1.000
_cell.angle_alpha   90.00
_cell.angle_beta   90.00
_cell.angle_gamma   90.00
#
_symmetry.space_group_name_H-M   'P 1'
#
loop_
_entity.id
_entity.type
_entity.pdbx_description
1 polymer ?
#
loop_
_entity_poly.entity_id
_entity_poly.type
_entity_poly.pdbx_seq_one_letter_code
_entity_poly.pdbx_strand_id
1 'polypeptide(L)'
;MTQRFERRARGRSRAWRLVAGTAAAVAIAGGSVLGLAGPASAHNYMVASTPKVDGTLTSLPDAFEITTNDKLLDIGGSDAGFAYRIVGPDGKYYEDGCLDVDGPSMTTKAALGDSGKYTVEWQIVSADGHTVSDEYAFTWDAPAGFTPAKGAAKPPVCATAGSDASASADTTGTASGNGDSAASDALWIGAGGVVLVGVVVAVLLLLRRRPAPAADDTDED
;
A
#
# COMPACT_ATOMS: atom_id res chain seq x y z
N MET A 1 9.96 37.99 -60.34
CA MET A 1 9.04 38.02 -59.15
C MET A 1 8.74 36.63 -58.55
N THR A 2 9.14 35.53 -59.13
CA THR A 2 8.79 34.16 -58.73
C THR A 2 9.67 33.57 -57.61
N GLN A 3 10.89 33.98 -57.41
CA GLN A 3 11.80 33.38 -56.42
C GLN A 3 11.52 33.72 -54.94
N ARG A 4 10.74 34.77 -54.69
CA ARG A 4 10.39 35.18 -53.29
C ARG A 4 9.30 34.31 -52.65
N PHE A 5 8.44 33.70 -53.46
CA PHE A 5 7.33 32.82 -52.98
C PHE A 5 7.86 31.44 -52.55
N GLU A 6 8.85 30.89 -53.25
CA GLU A 6 9.36 29.55 -52.92
C GLU A 6 10.16 29.49 -51.59
N ARG A 7 10.85 30.59 -51.26
CA ARG A 7 11.62 30.67 -49.96
C ARG A 7 10.68 30.69 -48.74
N ARG A 8 9.49 31.27 -48.83
CA ARG A 8 8.50 31.30 -47.75
C ARG A 8 7.85 29.96 -47.49
N ALA A 9 7.64 29.15 -48.52
CA ALA A 9 7.05 27.82 -48.43
C ALA A 9 8.02 26.82 -47.72
N ARG A 10 9.33 26.89 -48.04
CA ARG A 10 10.34 26.00 -47.46
C ARG A 10 10.61 26.28 -45.98
N GLY A 11 10.48 27.53 -45.52
CA GLY A 11 10.67 27.90 -44.09
C GLY A 11 9.52 27.39 -43.20
N ARG A 12 8.29 27.38 -43.72
CA ARG A 12 7.12 26.89 -42.96
C ARG A 12 7.15 25.37 -42.74
N SER A 13 7.63 24.61 -43.72
CA SER A 13 7.73 23.16 -43.64
C SER A 13 8.82 22.70 -42.64
N ARG A 14 9.94 23.42 -42.56
CA ARG A 14 11.00 23.13 -41.58
C ARG A 14 10.57 23.44 -40.12
N ALA A 15 9.91 24.56 -39.90
CA ALA A 15 9.40 24.91 -38.58
C ALA A 15 8.32 23.92 -38.08
N TRP A 16 7.44 23.47 -38.98
CA TRP A 16 6.42 22.47 -38.65
C TRP A 16 7.05 21.09 -38.29
N ARG A 17 8.10 20.68 -39.04
CA ARG A 17 8.81 19.43 -38.75
C ARG A 17 9.54 19.46 -37.41
N LEU A 18 10.10 20.59 -37.01
CA LEU A 18 10.76 20.77 -35.73
C LEU A 18 9.74 20.71 -34.57
N VAL A 19 8.59 21.37 -34.72
CA VAL A 19 7.54 21.35 -33.70
C VAL A 19 6.90 19.96 -33.56
N ALA A 20 6.68 19.27 -34.66
CA ALA A 20 6.17 17.89 -34.65
C ALA A 20 7.19 16.92 -34.04
N GLY A 21 8.48 17.11 -34.30
CA GLY A 21 9.56 16.29 -33.71
C GLY A 21 9.70 16.47 -32.20
N THR A 22 9.61 17.70 -31.68
CA THR A 22 9.65 17.96 -30.24
C THR A 22 8.40 17.43 -29.52
N ALA A 23 7.22 17.56 -30.11
CA ALA A 23 5.99 17.00 -29.53
C ALA A 23 6.05 15.47 -29.46
N ALA A 24 6.56 14.80 -30.48
CA ALA A 24 6.76 13.36 -30.49
C ALA A 24 7.79 12.91 -29.44
N ALA A 25 8.91 13.62 -29.30
CA ALA A 25 9.93 13.32 -28.30
C ALA A 25 9.41 13.46 -26.86
N VAL A 26 8.63 14.49 -26.57
CA VAL A 26 7.99 14.67 -25.25
C VAL A 26 6.94 13.60 -24.97
N ALA A 27 6.16 13.19 -25.97
CA ALA A 27 5.18 12.11 -25.83
C ALA A 27 5.86 10.75 -25.57
N ILE A 28 6.98 10.45 -26.26
CA ILE A 28 7.75 9.23 -26.05
C ILE A 28 8.43 9.25 -24.67
N ALA A 29 9.04 10.36 -24.27
CA ALA A 29 9.65 10.50 -22.94
C ALA A 29 8.63 10.39 -21.81
N GLY A 30 7.46 11.03 -21.94
CA GLY A 30 6.37 10.93 -20.96
C GLY A 30 5.76 9.52 -20.91
N GLY A 31 5.58 8.87 -22.05
CA GLY A 31 5.10 7.49 -22.13
C GLY A 31 6.06 6.47 -21.53
N SER A 32 7.37 6.70 -21.68
CA SER A 32 8.40 5.83 -21.11
C SER A 32 8.43 5.87 -19.57
N VAL A 33 8.21 7.03 -18.96
CA VAL A 33 8.16 7.17 -17.50
C VAL A 33 6.93 6.45 -16.92
N LEU A 34 5.78 6.55 -17.58
CA LEU A 34 4.55 5.86 -17.16
C LEU A 34 4.64 4.33 -17.34
N GLY A 35 5.36 3.87 -18.37
CA GLY A 35 5.55 2.43 -18.62
C GLY A 35 6.53 1.74 -17.66
N LEU A 36 7.34 2.50 -16.94
CA LEU A 36 8.28 1.99 -15.93
C LEU A 36 7.70 2.00 -14.50
N ALA A 37 6.52 2.59 -14.29
CA ALA A 37 5.83 2.53 -13.02
C ALA A 37 5.31 1.09 -12.84
N GLY A 38 6.06 0.27 -12.10
CA GLY A 38 5.58 -1.02 -11.62
C GLY A 38 4.36 -0.86 -10.71
N PRO A 39 3.62 -1.94 -10.44
CA PRO A 39 2.53 -1.89 -9.49
C PRO A 39 3.07 -1.42 -8.14
N ALA A 40 2.60 -0.27 -7.65
CA ALA A 40 2.85 0.17 -6.29
C ALA A 40 1.99 -0.71 -5.37
N SER A 41 2.59 -1.69 -4.69
CA SER A 41 1.92 -2.40 -3.61
C SER A 41 1.93 -1.49 -2.39
N ALA A 42 0.79 -0.93 -2.07
CA ALA A 42 0.63 -0.08 -0.89
C ALA A 42 0.32 -0.90 0.37
N HIS A 43 -0.08 -2.17 0.22
CA HIS A 43 -0.44 -3.05 1.32
C HIS A 43 0.78 -3.77 1.89
N ASN A 44 0.84 -3.84 3.21
CA ASN A 44 1.82 -4.68 3.87
C ASN A 44 1.55 -6.16 3.59
N TYR A 45 2.62 -6.93 3.48
CA TYR A 45 2.58 -8.38 3.41
C TYR A 45 3.64 -8.97 4.35
N MET A 46 3.39 -10.17 4.84
CA MET A 46 4.31 -10.86 5.73
C MET A 46 5.60 -11.26 5.00
N VAL A 47 6.74 -10.92 5.58
CA VAL A 47 8.08 -11.27 5.07
C VAL A 47 8.79 -12.30 5.95
N ALA A 48 8.42 -12.38 7.23
CA ALA A 48 8.97 -13.37 8.16
C ALA A 48 7.93 -13.74 9.21
N SER A 49 8.11 -14.92 9.83
CA SER A 49 7.30 -15.38 10.95
C SER A 49 8.10 -16.28 11.89
N THR A 50 7.69 -16.28 13.16
CA THR A 50 8.10 -17.25 14.19
C THR A 50 6.85 -17.86 14.81
N PRO A 51 6.59 -19.15 14.61
CA PRO A 51 7.33 -20.14 13.80
C PRO A 51 7.30 -19.83 12.29
N LYS A 52 8.25 -20.42 11.53
CA LYS A 52 8.25 -20.30 10.06
C LYS A 52 7.04 -20.99 9.46
N VAL A 53 6.55 -20.45 8.35
CA VAL A 53 5.51 -21.08 7.53
C VAL A 53 5.91 -22.51 7.17
N ASP A 54 5.02 -23.47 7.41
CA ASP A 54 5.22 -24.91 7.22
C ASP A 54 6.44 -25.50 7.99
N GLY A 55 6.99 -24.72 8.92
CA GLY A 55 8.10 -25.16 9.75
C GLY A 55 7.68 -26.11 10.87
N THR A 56 8.67 -26.80 11.46
CA THR A 56 8.48 -27.61 12.67
C THR A 56 9.09 -26.89 13.86
N LEU A 57 8.31 -26.71 14.91
CA LEU A 57 8.69 -26.13 16.18
C LEU A 57 8.87 -27.26 17.20
N THR A 58 10.05 -27.34 17.82
CA THR A 58 10.40 -28.35 18.83
C THR A 58 10.63 -27.78 20.23
N SER A 59 10.59 -26.45 20.33
CA SER A 59 10.64 -25.69 21.59
C SER A 59 9.80 -24.44 21.45
N LEU A 60 9.17 -23.99 22.55
CA LEU A 60 8.40 -22.73 22.53
C LEU A 60 9.35 -21.56 22.35
N PRO A 61 9.07 -20.61 21.46
CA PRO A 61 9.77 -19.34 21.38
C PRO A 61 9.33 -18.43 22.54
N ASP A 62 10.12 -17.39 22.81
CA ASP A 62 9.77 -16.37 23.79
C ASP A 62 8.51 -15.59 23.39
N ALA A 63 8.31 -15.40 22.07
CA ALA A 63 7.11 -14.84 21.48
C ALA A 63 6.86 -15.46 20.08
N PHE A 64 5.61 -15.49 19.70
CA PHE A 64 5.19 -15.75 18.32
C PHE A 64 5.14 -14.42 17.60
N GLU A 65 5.67 -14.35 16.39
CA GLU A 65 5.86 -13.09 15.67
C GLU A 65 5.53 -13.24 14.19
N ILE A 66 4.94 -12.17 13.63
CA ILE A 66 4.99 -11.90 12.20
C ILE A 66 5.71 -10.58 11.98
N THR A 67 6.48 -10.50 10.90
CA THR A 67 7.13 -9.28 10.43
C THR A 67 6.66 -8.99 9.02
N THR A 68 6.32 -7.74 8.76
CA THR A 68 5.87 -7.27 7.45
C THR A 68 6.94 -6.46 6.74
N ASN A 69 6.74 -6.22 5.45
CA ASN A 69 7.66 -5.47 4.60
C ASN A 69 7.75 -3.97 4.95
N ASP A 70 6.79 -3.44 5.68
CA ASP A 70 6.76 -2.03 6.11
C ASP A 70 6.12 -1.92 7.49
N LYS A 71 6.19 -0.74 8.10
CA LYS A 71 5.62 -0.46 9.42
C LYS A 71 4.11 -0.69 9.43
N LEU A 72 3.64 -1.20 10.53
CA LEU A 72 2.22 -1.32 10.84
C LEU A 72 1.66 0.01 11.30
N LEU A 73 0.40 0.29 10.96
CA LEU A 73 -0.27 1.51 11.38
C LEU A 73 -0.96 1.27 12.73
N ASP A 74 -0.20 1.41 13.81
CA ASP A 74 -0.76 1.44 15.16
C ASP A 74 -1.12 2.87 15.54
N ILE A 75 -2.43 3.16 15.63
CA ILE A 75 -2.94 4.48 16.00
C ILE A 75 -3.28 4.48 17.49
N GLY A 76 -2.38 5.01 18.29
CA GLY A 76 -2.62 5.27 19.71
C GLY A 76 -2.43 4.08 20.63
N GLY A 77 -1.67 3.06 20.23
CA GLY A 77 -1.37 1.91 21.08
C GLY A 77 -2.62 1.09 21.42
N SER A 78 -3.64 1.14 20.57
CA SER A 78 -4.81 0.31 20.72
C SER A 78 -4.71 -0.87 19.75
N ASP A 79 -4.93 -2.09 20.25
CA ASP A 79 -4.93 -3.32 19.45
C ASP A 79 -6.09 -3.35 18.41
N ALA A 80 -6.79 -2.23 18.23
CA ALA A 80 -7.91 -2.11 17.33
C ALA A 80 -7.47 -2.35 15.87
N GLY A 81 -8.05 -3.35 15.24
CA GLY A 81 -7.70 -3.73 13.87
C GLY A 81 -6.59 -4.79 13.77
N PHE A 82 -5.96 -5.15 14.89
CA PHE A 82 -4.96 -6.20 14.95
C PHE A 82 -5.53 -7.50 15.53
N ALA A 83 -5.08 -8.63 15.03
CA ALA A 83 -5.38 -9.95 15.59
C ALA A 83 -4.23 -10.91 15.35
N TYR A 84 -3.93 -11.73 16.34
CA TYR A 84 -3.02 -12.86 16.22
C TYR A 84 -3.68 -14.04 16.94
N ARG A 85 -4.00 -15.09 16.21
CA ARG A 85 -4.66 -16.28 16.72
C ARG A 85 -3.80 -17.51 16.45
N ILE A 86 -3.68 -18.38 17.42
CA ILE A 86 -2.96 -19.65 17.29
C ILE A 86 -3.94 -20.77 17.54
N VAL A 87 -4.45 -21.36 16.47
CA VAL A 87 -5.44 -22.42 16.51
C VAL A 87 -4.78 -23.78 16.46
N GLY A 88 -5.03 -24.59 17.48
CA GLY A 88 -4.50 -25.95 17.58
C GLY A 88 -5.30 -26.97 16.78
N PRO A 89 -4.81 -28.22 16.71
CA PRO A 89 -5.47 -29.30 15.99
C PRO A 89 -6.85 -29.68 16.57
N ASP A 90 -7.10 -29.29 17.83
CA ASP A 90 -8.40 -29.47 18.51
C ASP A 90 -9.37 -28.29 18.31
N GLY A 91 -9.01 -27.32 17.47
CA GLY A 91 -9.81 -26.14 17.15
C GLY A 91 -9.87 -25.09 18.28
N LYS A 92 -8.98 -25.19 19.28
CA LYS A 92 -8.88 -24.21 20.36
C LYS A 92 -7.78 -23.21 20.13
N TYR A 93 -7.88 -22.09 20.85
CA TYR A 93 -6.97 -20.95 20.80
C TYR A 93 -5.91 -21.07 21.90
N TYR A 94 -4.66 -20.77 21.58
CA TYR A 94 -3.51 -21.02 22.42
C TYR A 94 -2.67 -19.78 22.74
N GLU A 95 -2.96 -18.65 22.10
CA GLU A 95 -2.38 -17.33 22.43
C GLU A 95 -2.94 -16.80 23.75
N ASP A 96 -2.25 -15.83 24.38
CA ASP A 96 -2.68 -15.16 25.61
C ASP A 96 -3.65 -13.99 25.37
N GLY A 97 -3.87 -13.62 24.13
CA GLY A 97 -4.74 -12.51 23.70
C GLY A 97 -4.10 -11.14 23.79
N CYS A 98 -2.84 -11.05 24.27
CA CYS A 98 -2.10 -9.80 24.31
C CYS A 98 -1.25 -9.64 23.07
N LEU A 99 -1.30 -8.47 22.46
CA LEU A 99 -0.51 -8.12 21.30
C LEU A 99 0.50 -7.04 21.65
N ASP A 100 1.66 -7.09 21.00
CA ASP A 100 2.62 -6.01 21.00
C ASP A 100 2.98 -5.70 19.55
N VAL A 101 2.77 -4.44 19.14
CA VAL A 101 3.02 -3.96 17.78
C VAL A 101 4.17 -2.97 17.83
N ASP A 102 5.30 -3.35 17.23
CA ASP A 102 6.48 -2.48 17.16
C ASP A 102 7.02 -2.42 15.71
N GLY A 103 6.88 -1.23 15.12
CA GLY A 103 7.33 -1.00 13.75
C GLY A 103 6.66 -1.95 12.74
N PRO A 104 7.43 -2.83 12.06
CA PRO A 104 6.88 -3.80 11.10
C PRO A 104 6.42 -5.10 11.74
N SER A 105 6.62 -5.31 13.05
CA SER A 105 6.38 -6.58 13.75
C SER A 105 5.15 -6.53 14.64
N MET A 106 4.45 -7.66 14.72
CA MET A 106 3.39 -7.93 15.68
C MET A 106 3.70 -9.24 16.39
N THR A 107 3.68 -9.21 17.74
CA THR A 107 3.98 -10.37 18.57
C THR A 107 2.86 -10.71 19.53
N THR A 108 2.82 -11.98 19.94
CA THR A 108 1.98 -12.49 21.02
C THR A 108 2.68 -13.62 21.76
N LYS A 109 2.25 -13.93 22.97
CA LYS A 109 2.70 -15.12 23.72
C LYS A 109 1.68 -16.23 23.59
N ALA A 110 2.16 -17.46 23.61
CA ALA A 110 1.30 -18.64 23.57
C ALA A 110 1.89 -19.79 24.37
N ALA A 111 0.99 -20.64 24.87
CA ALA A 111 1.33 -21.92 25.46
C ALA A 111 0.60 -23.01 24.66
N LEU A 112 1.35 -23.81 23.91
CA LEU A 112 0.78 -24.81 23.02
C LEU A 112 0.25 -26.06 23.75
N GLY A 113 -0.70 -26.74 23.12
CA GLY A 113 -1.26 -28.01 23.56
C GLY A 113 -0.43 -29.22 23.10
N ASP A 114 -1.14 -30.26 22.68
CA ASP A 114 -0.54 -31.48 22.17
C ASP A 114 0.17 -31.25 20.83
N SER A 115 1.11 -32.14 20.49
CA SER A 115 1.78 -32.13 19.18
C SER A 115 0.76 -32.20 18.05
N GLY A 116 1.02 -31.47 16.98
CA GLY A 116 0.17 -31.46 15.80
C GLY A 116 0.35 -30.24 14.91
N LYS A 117 -0.52 -30.11 13.94
CA LYS A 117 -0.56 -28.97 13.03
C LYS A 117 -1.35 -27.83 13.66
N TYR A 118 -0.72 -26.68 13.77
CA TYR A 118 -1.31 -25.43 14.25
C TYR A 118 -1.46 -24.46 13.10
N THR A 119 -2.48 -23.62 13.16
CA THR A 119 -2.70 -22.52 12.22
C THR A 119 -2.56 -21.19 12.95
N VAL A 120 -1.80 -20.29 12.39
CA VAL A 120 -1.75 -18.87 12.79
C VAL A 120 -2.65 -18.09 11.86
N GLU A 121 -3.68 -17.47 12.42
CA GLU A 121 -4.54 -16.50 11.73
C GLU A 121 -4.16 -15.12 12.21
N TRP A 122 -3.88 -14.20 11.30
CA TRP A 122 -3.45 -12.86 11.67
C TRP A 122 -4.15 -11.77 10.88
N GLN A 123 -4.27 -10.62 11.50
CA GLN A 123 -4.80 -9.40 10.90
C GLN A 123 -3.97 -8.21 11.35
N ILE A 124 -3.65 -7.34 10.44
CA ILE A 124 -2.88 -6.11 10.66
C ILE A 124 -3.56 -4.92 10.01
N VAL A 125 -3.19 -3.73 10.46
CA VAL A 125 -3.48 -2.49 9.74
C VAL A 125 -2.21 -2.07 9.01
N SER A 126 -2.28 -2.06 7.70
CA SER A 126 -1.20 -1.69 6.80
C SER A 126 -0.86 -0.20 6.91
N ALA A 127 0.34 0.20 6.49
CA ALA A 127 0.79 1.59 6.48
C ALA A 127 -0.13 2.54 5.70
N ASP A 128 -0.87 2.02 4.72
CA ASP A 128 -1.86 2.76 3.93
C ASP A 128 -3.27 2.82 4.57
N GLY A 129 -3.41 2.28 5.79
CA GLY A 129 -4.65 2.27 6.55
C GLY A 129 -5.62 1.13 6.22
N HIS A 130 -5.27 0.22 5.31
CA HIS A 130 -6.12 -0.92 5.00
C HIS A 130 -5.83 -2.10 5.93
N THR A 131 -6.90 -2.83 6.26
CA THR A 131 -6.77 -4.09 7.01
C THR A 131 -6.36 -5.20 6.06
N VAL A 132 -5.31 -5.93 6.43
CA VAL A 132 -4.80 -7.11 5.72
C VAL A 132 -4.89 -8.30 6.66
N SER A 133 -5.43 -9.42 6.19
CA SER A 133 -5.55 -10.67 6.95
C SER A 133 -5.06 -11.84 6.10
N ASP A 134 -4.41 -12.79 6.74
CA ASP A 134 -3.96 -14.03 6.11
C ASP A 134 -3.76 -15.11 7.20
N GLU A 135 -3.42 -16.32 6.79
CA GLU A 135 -3.13 -17.44 7.67
C GLU A 135 -1.93 -18.25 7.20
N TYR A 136 -1.26 -18.92 8.12
CA TYR A 136 -0.24 -19.89 7.81
C TYR A 136 -0.23 -21.02 8.84
N ALA A 137 0.38 -22.16 8.50
CA ALA A 137 0.47 -23.30 9.39
C ALA A 137 1.93 -23.60 9.80
N PHE A 138 2.08 -24.24 10.96
CA PHE A 138 3.31 -24.86 11.42
C PHE A 138 3.01 -26.18 12.14
N THR A 139 4.02 -27.01 12.30
CA THR A 139 3.91 -28.26 13.09
C THR A 139 4.54 -28.04 14.45
N TRP A 140 3.81 -28.32 15.51
CA TRP A 140 4.35 -28.43 16.86
C TRP A 140 4.73 -29.88 17.15
N ASP A 141 5.97 -30.13 17.45
CA ASP A 141 6.51 -31.42 17.89
C ASP A 141 7.01 -31.27 19.33
N ALA A 142 6.13 -31.55 20.27
CA ALA A 142 6.37 -31.31 21.69
C ALA A 142 7.51 -32.19 22.21
N PRO A 143 8.48 -31.63 22.93
CA PRO A 143 9.58 -32.41 23.50
C PRO A 143 9.08 -33.36 24.60
N ALA A 144 9.80 -34.44 24.79
CA ALA A 144 9.48 -35.42 25.84
C ALA A 144 9.34 -34.73 27.21
N GLY A 145 8.27 -35.04 27.91
CA GLY A 145 7.96 -34.42 29.22
C GLY A 145 7.32 -33.04 29.17
N PHE A 146 7.00 -32.52 27.99
CA PHE A 146 6.22 -31.32 27.85
C PHE A 146 4.81 -31.48 28.47
N THR A 147 4.33 -30.46 29.17
CA THR A 147 2.98 -30.44 29.72
C THR A 147 2.09 -29.58 28.81
N PRO A 148 1.15 -30.21 28.08
CA PRO A 148 0.28 -29.47 27.15
C PRO A 148 -0.63 -28.46 27.86
N ALA A 149 -0.75 -27.29 27.28
CA ALA A 149 -1.73 -26.29 27.72
C ALA A 149 -3.15 -26.69 27.30
N LYS A 150 -4.11 -26.12 28.01
CA LYS A 150 -5.54 -26.36 27.75
C LYS A 150 -6.10 -25.32 26.82
N GLY A 151 -5.88 -25.14 25.66
CA GLY A 151 -6.44 -24.10 24.80
C GLY A 151 -7.82 -23.55 25.18
N ALA A 152 -8.11 -22.34 24.81
CA ALA A 152 -9.38 -21.66 25.04
C ALA A 152 -10.41 -21.98 23.94
N ALA A 153 -11.69 -22.13 24.29
CA ALA A 153 -12.75 -22.39 23.30
C ALA A 153 -13.13 -21.15 22.48
N LYS A 154 -12.69 -19.98 22.90
CA LYS A 154 -12.87 -18.69 22.21
C LYS A 154 -11.55 -17.94 22.23
N PRO A 155 -11.31 -17.05 21.25
CA PRO A 155 -10.12 -16.19 21.28
C PRO A 155 -9.99 -15.47 22.62
N PRO A 156 -8.86 -15.59 23.32
CA PRO A 156 -8.65 -14.88 24.57
C PRO A 156 -8.54 -13.37 24.35
N VAL A 157 -8.83 -12.63 25.41
CA VAL A 157 -8.66 -11.19 25.47
C VAL A 157 -7.52 -10.90 26.44
N CYS A 158 -6.67 -9.93 26.12
CA CYS A 158 -5.57 -9.55 26.98
C CYS A 158 -6.08 -9.19 28.38
N ALA A 159 -5.74 -10.00 29.35
CA ALA A 159 -5.99 -9.70 30.75
C ALA A 159 -4.85 -8.76 31.22
N THR A 160 -5.06 -7.45 31.16
CA THR A 160 -4.21 -6.52 31.90
C THR A 160 -4.30 -6.88 33.38
N ALA A 161 -3.15 -7.11 34.03
CA ALA A 161 -3.08 -7.48 35.42
C ALA A 161 -3.85 -6.44 36.28
N GLY A 162 -5.09 -6.74 36.60
CA GLY A 162 -5.91 -5.85 37.45
C GLY A 162 -7.39 -5.72 37.11
N SER A 163 -7.96 -6.58 36.24
CA SER A 163 -9.40 -6.51 35.95
C SER A 163 -10.06 -7.88 36.05
N ASP A 164 -10.55 -8.24 37.22
CA ASP A 164 -11.67 -9.14 37.34
C ASP A 164 -12.89 -8.44 36.73
N ALA A 165 -13.19 -8.73 35.50
CA ALA A 165 -14.39 -8.24 34.85
C ALA A 165 -15.08 -9.36 34.08
N SER A 166 -16.01 -9.97 34.75
CA SER A 166 -17.18 -10.61 34.11
C SER A 166 -17.87 -9.53 33.27
N ALA A 167 -17.78 -9.60 31.97
CA ALA A 167 -18.55 -8.73 31.07
C ALA A 167 -19.20 -9.58 29.99
N SER A 168 -20.45 -9.90 30.24
CA SER A 168 -21.41 -10.15 29.17
C SER A 168 -21.63 -8.84 28.43
N ALA A 169 -21.25 -8.75 27.18
CA ALA A 169 -21.66 -7.66 26.30
C ALA A 169 -22.23 -8.23 25.02
N ASP A 170 -23.52 -8.27 25.01
CA ASP A 170 -24.34 -8.32 23.81
C ASP A 170 -24.30 -6.92 23.17
N THR A 171 -23.76 -6.79 21.98
CA THR A 171 -23.89 -5.55 21.22
C THR A 171 -23.98 -5.87 19.73
N THR A 172 -25.20 -5.88 19.27
CA THR A 172 -25.58 -5.79 17.86
C THR A 172 -25.12 -4.42 17.32
N GLY A 173 -24.03 -4.39 16.60
CA GLY A 173 -23.51 -3.19 15.91
C GLY A 173 -23.80 -3.28 14.41
N THR A 174 -24.78 -2.53 13.97
CA THR A 174 -25.13 -2.31 12.56
C THR A 174 -23.97 -1.56 11.87
N ALA A 175 -23.36 -2.20 10.90
CA ALA A 175 -22.38 -1.56 10.03
C ALA A 175 -23.09 -0.55 9.12
N SER A 176 -22.83 0.73 9.32
CA SER A 176 -23.21 1.80 8.40
C SER A 176 -22.00 2.10 7.50
N GLY A 177 -22.09 1.68 6.24
CA GLY A 177 -21.09 1.99 5.24
C GLY A 177 -21.18 3.47 4.87
N ASN A 178 -20.05 4.17 4.98
CA ASN A 178 -19.86 5.46 4.32
C ASN A 178 -18.93 5.26 3.14
N GLY A 179 -19.51 5.07 1.97
CA GLY A 179 -18.82 5.19 0.70
C GLY A 179 -18.82 6.63 0.23
N ASP A 180 -17.71 7.37 0.43
CA ASP A 180 -17.55 8.71 -0.17
C ASP A 180 -16.09 9.11 -0.44
N SER A 181 -15.16 8.15 -0.51
CA SER A 181 -13.76 8.49 -0.80
C SER A 181 -13.37 8.41 -2.28
N ALA A 182 -14.12 7.65 -3.09
CA ALA A 182 -13.77 7.45 -4.50
C ALA A 182 -14.08 8.67 -5.40
N ALA A 183 -14.99 9.55 -4.97
CA ALA A 183 -15.38 10.73 -5.76
C ALA A 183 -14.38 11.89 -5.63
N SER A 184 -13.67 12.01 -4.50
CA SER A 184 -12.68 13.07 -4.28
C SER A 184 -11.38 12.83 -5.04
N ASP A 185 -10.92 11.59 -5.13
CA ASP A 185 -9.66 11.27 -5.80
C ASP A 185 -9.75 11.41 -7.33
N ALA A 186 -10.91 11.09 -7.91
CA ALA A 186 -11.17 11.31 -9.32
C ALA A 186 -11.15 12.82 -9.70
N LEU A 187 -11.49 13.70 -8.77
CA LEU A 187 -11.52 15.16 -8.97
C LEU A 187 -10.10 15.73 -9.04
N TRP A 188 -9.17 15.25 -8.23
CA TRP A 188 -7.77 15.70 -8.22
C TRP A 188 -6.99 15.21 -9.43
N ILE A 189 -7.22 13.97 -9.88
CA ILE A 189 -6.60 13.41 -11.10
C ILE A 189 -7.11 14.14 -12.34
N GLY A 190 -8.41 14.45 -12.40
CA GLY A 190 -9.00 15.24 -13.48
C GLY A 190 -8.47 16.68 -13.54
N ALA A 191 -8.32 17.33 -12.38
CA ALA A 191 -7.79 18.70 -12.29
C ALA A 191 -6.32 18.76 -12.73
N GLY A 192 -5.48 17.80 -12.34
CA GLY A 192 -4.08 17.71 -12.77
C GLY A 192 -3.94 17.55 -14.28
N GLY A 193 -4.76 16.73 -14.92
CA GLY A 193 -4.78 16.54 -16.37
C GLY A 193 -5.16 17.81 -17.14
N VAL A 194 -6.16 18.55 -16.67
CA VAL A 194 -6.61 19.82 -17.30
C VAL A 194 -5.53 20.89 -17.21
N VAL A 195 -4.82 21.01 -16.07
CA VAL A 195 -3.71 21.95 -15.90
C VAL A 195 -2.58 21.63 -16.87
N LEU A 196 -2.21 20.38 -17.02
CA LEU A 196 -1.13 19.94 -17.91
C LEU A 196 -1.46 20.24 -19.37
N VAL A 197 -2.68 19.95 -19.81
CA VAL A 197 -3.17 20.31 -21.15
C VAL A 197 -3.19 21.82 -21.34
N GLY A 198 -3.63 22.60 -20.35
CA GLY A 198 -3.64 24.06 -20.37
C GLY A 198 -2.23 24.64 -20.54
N VAL A 199 -1.23 24.13 -19.83
CA VAL A 199 0.17 24.54 -19.95
C VAL A 199 0.72 24.24 -21.34
N VAL A 200 0.45 23.04 -21.89
CA VAL A 200 0.89 22.66 -23.24
C VAL A 200 0.27 23.58 -24.29
N VAL A 201 -1.03 23.86 -24.20
CA VAL A 201 -1.73 24.77 -25.12
C VAL A 201 -1.19 26.20 -25.01
N ALA A 202 -0.92 26.72 -23.79
CA ALA A 202 -0.35 28.03 -23.57
C ALA A 202 1.05 28.15 -24.19
N VAL A 203 1.92 27.16 -24.00
CA VAL A 203 3.26 27.11 -24.61
C VAL A 203 3.17 27.10 -26.14
N LEU A 204 2.27 26.29 -26.71
CA LEU A 204 2.06 26.24 -28.15
C LEU A 204 1.55 27.58 -28.72
N LEU A 205 0.67 28.30 -27.99
CA LEU A 205 0.17 29.60 -28.38
C LEU A 205 1.26 30.68 -28.27
N LEU A 206 2.10 30.65 -27.24
CA LEU A 206 3.25 31.55 -27.10
C LEU A 206 4.28 31.33 -28.21
N LEU A 207 4.57 30.10 -28.57
CA LEU A 207 5.46 29.77 -29.69
C LEU A 207 4.87 30.17 -31.07
N ARG A 208 3.56 30.30 -31.18
CA ARG A 208 2.88 30.80 -32.38
C ARG A 208 2.93 32.34 -32.51
N ARG A 209 3.11 33.09 -31.39
CA ARG A 209 3.26 34.54 -31.41
C ARG A 209 4.68 34.90 -31.86
N ARG A 210 4.91 34.97 -33.19
CA ARG A 210 6.12 35.54 -33.75
C ARG A 210 6.01 37.07 -33.74
N PRO A 211 7.06 37.80 -33.28
CA PRO A 211 7.12 39.25 -33.49
C PRO A 211 7.06 39.53 -34.99
N ALA A 212 6.28 40.54 -35.39
CA ALA A 212 6.32 41.08 -36.73
C ALA A 212 7.74 41.63 -37.03
N PRO A 213 8.29 41.40 -38.23
CA PRO A 213 9.57 42.03 -38.58
C PRO A 213 9.41 43.54 -38.53
N ALA A 214 10.36 44.20 -37.84
CA ALA A 214 10.47 45.64 -37.86
C ALA A 214 10.58 46.13 -39.32
N ALA A 215 9.81 47.13 -39.65
CA ALA A 215 9.95 47.81 -40.93
C ALA A 215 11.28 48.52 -40.94
N ASP A 216 12.12 48.20 -41.90
CA ASP A 216 13.39 48.88 -42.18
C ASP A 216 13.03 50.14 -42.96
N ASP A 217 12.96 51.28 -42.27
CA ASP A 217 12.86 52.58 -42.90
C ASP A 217 14.25 52.98 -43.40
N THR A 218 14.56 52.61 -44.64
CA THR A 218 15.63 53.20 -45.40
C THR A 218 15.06 54.47 -46.09
N ASP A 219 15.25 55.62 -45.43
CA ASP A 219 15.19 56.90 -46.12
C ASP A 219 16.40 57.04 -47.06
N GLU A 220 16.08 57.22 -48.32
CA GLU A 220 17.03 57.66 -49.32
C GLU A 220 17.23 59.17 -49.21
N ASP A 221 18.48 59.60 -49.22
CA ASP A 221 18.98 60.83 -49.77
C ASP A 221 20.06 60.53 -50.81
#